data_ba60f027167b4512c413d0e3de7cd21a
#
_entry.id   ba60f027167b4512c413d0e3de7cd21a
#
_cell.length_a   1.000
_cell.length_b   1.000
_cell.length_c   1.000
_cell.angle_alpha   90.00
_cell.angle_beta   90.00
_cell.angle_gamma   90.00
#
_symmetry.space_group_name_H-M   'P 1'
#
loop_
_entity.id
_entity.type
_entity.pdbx_description
1 polymer ?
#
loop_
_entity_poly.entity_id
_entity_poly.type
_entity_poly.pdbx_seq_one_letter_code
_entity_poly.pdbx_strand_id
1 'polypeptide(L)'
;MKKLIFVLLMLFVVTSATFAQKSIAVSTFDITGGAVSSEEAEAITELFISELVATGKVNVVDRANFDKVIEEMKFQSSDWSNSEKTAALGNAVNANMVVRGQIIKLGSKMYLSSTIIDVKTANVLSSAREQFNSLDDIFGLLTNFATKTVEGLSLKIGDIGPGGGIVFYIEGKKAYEVSEILGEANWETAKSMAKSFRGGGYNDWYLPTKDELNLVYQNLRKPGIISGNSWHWSSSQYDKYNSWVQDFSDGNQDFDGNQLSYKRGTYSVRAIRAFNY
;
A
#
# COMPACT_ATOMS: atom_id res chain seq x y z
N MET A 1 -23.11 54.85 -16.95
CA MET A 1 -21.93 54.18 -16.35
C MET A 1 -22.34 52.74 -15.99
N LYS A 2 -22.02 51.78 -16.86
CA LYS A 2 -22.34 50.36 -16.69
C LYS A 2 -21.23 49.70 -15.91
N LYS A 3 -21.50 49.23 -14.70
CA LYS A 3 -20.55 48.46 -13.88
C LYS A 3 -20.48 47.03 -14.43
N LEU A 4 -19.33 46.65 -15.01
CA LEU A 4 -19.01 45.29 -15.43
C LEU A 4 -18.60 44.50 -14.19
N ILE A 5 -19.45 43.54 -13.77
CA ILE A 5 -19.15 42.60 -12.71
C ILE A 5 -18.39 41.45 -13.34
N PHE A 6 -17.08 41.38 -13.07
CA PHE A 6 -16.23 40.23 -13.40
C PHE A 6 -16.48 39.12 -12.39
N VAL A 7 -17.25 38.09 -12.77
CA VAL A 7 -17.38 36.87 -11.98
C VAL A 7 -16.18 35.99 -12.30
N LEU A 8 -15.21 35.96 -11.38
CA LEU A 8 -14.05 35.07 -11.46
C LEU A 8 -14.51 33.66 -11.08
N LEU A 9 -14.77 32.82 -12.08
CA LEU A 9 -15.07 31.40 -11.90
C LEU A 9 -13.80 30.68 -11.48
N MET A 10 -13.56 30.52 -10.16
CA MET A 10 -12.48 29.65 -9.65
C MET A 10 -12.85 28.21 -9.97
N LEU A 11 -12.22 27.68 -11.03
CA LEU A 11 -12.26 26.25 -11.34
C LEU A 11 -11.47 25.51 -10.24
N PHE A 12 -12.17 24.98 -9.25
CA PHE A 12 -11.59 24.03 -8.29
C PHE A 12 -11.28 22.75 -9.06
N VAL A 13 -10.06 22.61 -9.56
CA VAL A 13 -9.55 21.32 -10.00
C VAL A 13 -9.33 20.49 -8.74
N VAL A 14 -10.33 19.69 -8.38
CA VAL A 14 -10.18 18.62 -7.41
C VAL A 14 -9.30 17.57 -8.10
N THR A 15 -7.99 17.69 -7.94
CA THR A 15 -7.07 16.59 -8.22
C THR A 15 -7.33 15.53 -7.16
N SER A 16 -8.26 14.60 -7.43
CA SER A 16 -8.27 13.33 -6.73
C SER A 16 -6.90 12.71 -6.96
N ALA A 17 -6.05 12.69 -5.93
CA ALA A 17 -4.86 11.87 -5.93
C ALA A 17 -5.35 10.40 -6.02
N THR A 18 -5.52 9.92 -7.25
CA THR A 18 -5.63 8.49 -7.48
C THR A 18 -4.32 7.90 -6.98
N PHE A 19 -4.40 6.98 -6.04
CA PHE A 19 -3.29 6.09 -5.72
C PHE A 19 -2.76 5.62 -7.06
N ALA A 20 -1.52 5.95 -7.40
CA ALA A 20 -0.93 5.51 -8.65
C ALA A 20 -0.99 3.98 -8.61
N GLN A 21 -1.89 3.41 -9.43
CA GLN A 21 -2.07 1.97 -9.50
C GLN A 21 -0.68 1.37 -9.73
N LYS A 22 -0.30 0.39 -8.91
CA LYS A 22 1.04 -0.18 -8.88
C LYS A 22 1.41 -0.65 -10.27
N SER A 23 2.37 0.03 -10.90
CA SER A 23 2.86 -0.26 -12.25
C SER A 23 3.87 -1.42 -12.15
N ILE A 24 3.65 -2.48 -12.90
CA ILE A 24 4.47 -3.70 -12.85
C ILE A 24 4.96 -4.09 -14.25
N ALA A 25 6.25 -4.34 -14.39
CA ALA A 25 6.83 -4.95 -15.60
C ALA A 25 7.01 -6.46 -15.37
N VAL A 26 6.81 -7.26 -16.39
CA VAL A 26 6.93 -8.72 -16.32
C VAL A 26 8.02 -9.17 -17.27
N SER A 27 9.08 -9.82 -16.76
CA SER A 27 10.09 -10.45 -17.59
C SER A 27 9.58 -11.77 -18.18
N THR A 28 10.12 -12.15 -19.36
CA THR A 28 9.95 -13.52 -19.85
C THR A 28 10.38 -14.51 -18.79
N PHE A 29 9.64 -15.58 -18.62
CA PHE A 29 9.93 -16.58 -17.60
C PHE A 29 11.23 -17.34 -17.94
N ASP A 30 12.15 -17.32 -16.99
CA ASP A 30 13.41 -18.08 -17.06
C ASP A 30 13.11 -19.59 -17.05
N ILE A 31 13.83 -20.36 -17.88
CA ILE A 31 13.68 -21.82 -17.98
C ILE A 31 14.82 -22.49 -17.22
N THR A 32 14.49 -23.43 -16.34
CA THR A 32 15.47 -24.23 -15.60
C THR A 32 15.17 -25.72 -15.73
N GLY A 33 16.17 -26.53 -16.02
CA GLY A 33 16.04 -27.98 -16.11
C GLY A 33 15.35 -28.47 -17.39
N GLY A 34 15.27 -27.64 -18.45
CA GLY A 34 14.63 -28.01 -19.71
C GLY A 34 13.14 -28.32 -19.53
N ALA A 35 12.44 -27.51 -18.74
CA ALA A 35 11.03 -27.69 -18.41
C ALA A 35 10.14 -27.53 -19.65
N VAL A 36 10.42 -26.53 -20.47
CA VAL A 36 9.69 -26.14 -21.67
C VAL A 36 10.63 -25.54 -22.70
N SER A 37 10.21 -25.32 -23.93
CA SER A 37 10.94 -24.55 -24.93
C SER A 37 10.85 -23.03 -24.64
N SER A 38 11.70 -22.24 -25.30
CA SER A 38 11.65 -20.78 -25.19
C SER A 38 10.35 -20.20 -25.70
N GLU A 39 9.78 -20.76 -26.78
CA GLU A 39 8.50 -20.35 -27.35
C GLU A 39 7.34 -20.62 -26.40
N GLU A 40 7.35 -21.79 -25.72
CA GLU A 40 6.36 -22.13 -24.71
C GLU A 40 6.46 -21.23 -23.47
N ALA A 41 7.68 -20.90 -23.03
CA ALA A 41 7.88 -19.97 -21.91
C ALA A 41 7.39 -18.56 -22.23
N GLU A 42 7.57 -18.12 -23.48
CA GLU A 42 7.03 -16.85 -23.96
C GLU A 42 5.52 -16.83 -23.97
N ALA A 43 4.89 -17.88 -24.52
CA ALA A 43 3.43 -18.03 -24.53
C ALA A 43 2.84 -18.07 -23.11
N ILE A 44 3.47 -18.80 -22.20
CA ILE A 44 3.06 -18.85 -20.78
C ILE A 44 3.18 -17.46 -20.12
N THR A 45 4.22 -16.71 -20.44
CA THR A 45 4.41 -15.35 -19.92
C THR A 45 3.29 -14.41 -20.40
N GLU A 46 2.92 -14.46 -21.66
CA GLU A 46 1.82 -13.66 -22.22
C GLU A 46 0.48 -13.98 -21.56
N LEU A 47 0.17 -15.26 -21.40
CA LEU A 47 -1.04 -15.71 -20.72
C LEU A 47 -1.04 -15.25 -19.26
N PHE A 48 0.07 -15.37 -18.56
CA PHE A 48 0.22 -14.89 -17.20
C PHE A 48 0.02 -13.37 -17.09
N ILE A 49 0.55 -12.58 -18.03
CA ILE A 49 0.31 -11.14 -18.11
C ILE A 49 -1.18 -10.82 -18.25
N SER A 50 -1.87 -11.54 -19.15
CA SER A 50 -3.31 -11.40 -19.33
C SER A 50 -4.09 -11.64 -18.03
N GLU A 51 -3.73 -12.72 -17.30
CA GLU A 51 -4.34 -13.02 -16.00
C GLU A 51 -3.99 -12.00 -14.93
N LEU A 52 -2.76 -11.45 -14.90
CA LEU A 52 -2.39 -10.36 -14.00
C LEU A 52 -3.24 -9.11 -14.23
N VAL A 53 -3.45 -8.72 -15.49
CA VAL A 53 -4.33 -7.60 -15.86
C VAL A 53 -5.76 -7.87 -15.39
N ALA A 54 -6.26 -9.09 -15.57
CA ALA A 54 -7.60 -9.49 -15.15
C ALA A 54 -7.81 -9.40 -13.63
N THR A 55 -6.75 -9.48 -12.81
CA THR A 55 -6.87 -9.27 -11.34
C THR A 55 -7.32 -7.85 -10.97
N GLY A 56 -7.10 -6.86 -11.83
CA GLY A 56 -7.36 -5.44 -11.58
C GLY A 56 -6.54 -4.81 -10.45
N LYS A 57 -5.54 -5.52 -9.92
CA LYS A 57 -4.70 -5.07 -8.79
C LYS A 57 -3.46 -4.30 -9.21
N VAL A 58 -3.02 -4.45 -10.45
CA VAL A 58 -1.80 -3.86 -11.00
C VAL A 58 -2.02 -3.37 -12.42
N ASN A 59 -1.24 -2.36 -12.82
CA ASN A 59 -1.11 -1.94 -14.22
C ASN A 59 0.13 -2.60 -14.80
N VAL A 60 -0.04 -3.45 -15.80
CA VAL A 60 1.11 -4.10 -16.45
C VAL A 60 1.67 -3.18 -17.52
N VAL A 61 2.97 -2.94 -17.49
CA VAL A 61 3.72 -2.17 -18.49
C VAL A 61 3.78 -2.96 -19.78
N ASP A 62 3.77 -2.25 -20.92
CA ASP A 62 3.95 -2.87 -22.23
C ASP A 62 5.22 -3.70 -22.30
N ARG A 63 5.05 -4.99 -22.64
CA ARG A 63 6.14 -5.96 -22.61
C ARG A 63 7.18 -5.68 -23.70
N ALA A 64 6.76 -5.30 -24.91
CA ALA A 64 7.71 -5.05 -26.00
C ALA A 64 8.67 -3.90 -25.63
N ASN A 65 8.16 -2.88 -24.94
CA ASN A 65 9.00 -1.81 -24.41
C ASN A 65 9.94 -2.32 -23.30
N PHE A 66 9.47 -3.21 -22.45
CA PHE A 66 10.28 -3.77 -21.36
C PHE A 66 11.41 -4.65 -21.89
N ASP A 67 11.14 -5.56 -22.83
CA ASP A 67 12.11 -6.46 -23.45
C ASP A 67 13.18 -5.66 -24.20
N LYS A 68 12.80 -4.59 -24.91
CA LYS A 68 13.73 -3.69 -25.55
C LYS A 68 14.72 -3.03 -24.56
N VAL A 69 14.22 -2.56 -23.44
CA VAL A 69 15.05 -1.94 -22.38
C VAL A 69 15.99 -2.98 -21.75
N ILE A 70 15.51 -4.20 -21.49
CA ILE A 70 16.35 -5.31 -21.03
C ILE A 70 17.52 -5.55 -21.97
N GLU A 71 17.26 -5.60 -23.28
CA GLU A 71 18.29 -5.82 -24.30
C GLU A 71 19.27 -4.63 -24.36
N GLU A 72 18.80 -3.40 -24.40
CA GLU A 72 19.61 -2.18 -24.42
C GLU A 72 20.53 -2.08 -23.19
N MET A 73 20.02 -2.43 -22.01
CA MET A 73 20.78 -2.45 -20.76
C MET A 73 21.70 -3.68 -20.62
N LYS A 74 21.58 -4.66 -21.50
CA LYS A 74 22.24 -5.98 -21.38
C LYS A 74 22.00 -6.63 -20.00
N PHE A 75 20.73 -6.49 -19.52
CA PHE A 75 20.35 -6.99 -18.22
C PHE A 75 20.26 -8.52 -18.23
N GLN A 76 20.83 -9.17 -17.20
CA GLN A 76 20.92 -10.62 -17.10
C GLN A 76 20.21 -11.14 -15.85
N SER A 77 19.90 -12.43 -15.83
CA SER A 77 19.25 -13.08 -14.68
C SER A 77 19.99 -12.91 -13.36
N SER A 78 21.33 -12.75 -13.38
CA SER A 78 22.14 -12.45 -12.19
C SER A 78 21.95 -11.02 -11.67
N ASP A 79 21.46 -10.11 -12.49
CA ASP A 79 21.33 -8.69 -12.14
C ASP A 79 20.11 -8.40 -11.27
N TRP A 80 19.16 -9.34 -11.16
CA TRP A 80 17.97 -9.19 -10.30
C TRP A 80 18.29 -8.99 -8.81
N SER A 81 19.45 -9.45 -8.36
CA SER A 81 19.92 -9.23 -6.98
C SER A 81 20.65 -7.89 -6.81
N ASN A 82 20.91 -7.17 -7.89
CA ASN A 82 21.57 -5.87 -7.86
C ASN A 82 20.50 -4.75 -7.81
N SER A 83 20.40 -4.07 -6.66
CA SER A 83 19.40 -3.03 -6.44
C SER A 83 19.51 -1.84 -7.40
N GLU A 84 20.74 -1.44 -7.77
CA GLU A 84 20.96 -0.31 -8.68
C GLU A 84 20.51 -0.65 -10.10
N LYS A 85 20.85 -1.84 -10.60
CA LYS A 85 20.43 -2.31 -11.92
C LYS A 85 18.92 -2.52 -12.00
N THR A 86 18.32 -3.12 -10.97
CA THR A 86 16.87 -3.34 -10.90
C THR A 86 16.13 -2.01 -10.84
N ALA A 87 16.63 -1.04 -10.07
CA ALA A 87 16.07 0.30 -10.02
C ALA A 87 16.19 1.03 -11.37
N ALA A 88 17.35 0.94 -12.02
CA ALA A 88 17.56 1.54 -13.34
C ALA A 88 16.61 0.94 -14.39
N LEU A 89 16.43 -0.38 -14.40
CA LEU A 89 15.52 -1.08 -15.31
C LEU A 89 14.07 -0.61 -15.09
N GLY A 90 13.59 -0.64 -13.86
CA GLY A 90 12.22 -0.21 -13.56
C GLY A 90 11.95 1.25 -13.89
N ASN A 91 12.91 2.14 -13.62
CA ASN A 91 12.79 3.56 -13.97
C ASN A 91 12.74 3.77 -15.49
N ALA A 92 13.54 3.02 -16.26
CA ALA A 92 13.58 3.13 -17.72
C ALA A 92 12.23 2.77 -18.37
N VAL A 93 11.45 1.87 -17.74
CA VAL A 93 10.12 1.46 -18.22
C VAL A 93 8.96 2.08 -17.41
N ASN A 94 9.26 2.99 -16.50
CA ASN A 94 8.28 3.62 -15.62
C ASN A 94 7.46 2.61 -14.79
N ALA A 95 8.12 1.53 -14.32
CA ALA A 95 7.52 0.53 -13.45
C ALA A 95 7.98 0.72 -12.00
N ASN A 96 7.04 0.53 -11.06
CA ASN A 96 7.37 0.54 -9.62
C ASN A 96 7.86 -0.82 -9.14
N MET A 97 7.48 -1.88 -9.85
CA MET A 97 7.78 -3.26 -9.52
C MET A 97 8.10 -4.06 -10.77
N VAL A 98 8.84 -5.15 -10.58
CA VAL A 98 9.12 -6.12 -11.64
C VAL A 98 8.74 -7.51 -11.17
N VAL A 99 8.10 -8.29 -12.04
CA VAL A 99 7.90 -9.73 -11.85
C VAL A 99 9.03 -10.48 -12.55
N ARG A 100 9.74 -11.28 -11.79
CA ARG A 100 10.59 -12.33 -12.29
C ARG A 100 9.82 -13.65 -12.25
N GLY A 101 9.62 -14.27 -13.41
CA GLY A 101 9.00 -15.59 -13.54
C GLY A 101 10.03 -16.68 -13.81
N GLN A 102 9.76 -17.90 -13.37
CA GLN A 102 10.60 -19.07 -13.62
C GLN A 102 9.73 -20.31 -13.86
N ILE A 103 10.12 -21.12 -14.85
CA ILE A 103 9.58 -22.46 -15.11
C ILE A 103 10.69 -23.47 -14.82
N ILE A 104 10.48 -24.28 -13.79
CA ILE A 104 11.53 -25.14 -13.21
C ILE A 104 11.10 -26.59 -13.33
N LYS A 105 12.00 -27.46 -13.85
CA LYS A 105 11.82 -28.91 -13.83
C LYS A 105 12.76 -29.54 -12.79
N LEU A 106 12.15 -30.26 -11.85
CA LEU A 106 12.86 -31.04 -10.84
C LEU A 106 12.38 -32.49 -10.88
N GLY A 107 13.18 -33.37 -11.47
CA GLY A 107 12.78 -34.75 -11.72
C GLY A 107 11.59 -34.83 -12.67
N SER A 108 10.50 -35.48 -12.25
CA SER A 108 9.26 -35.58 -13.01
C SER A 108 8.29 -34.43 -12.77
N LYS A 109 8.59 -33.47 -11.89
CA LYS A 109 7.72 -32.39 -11.52
C LYS A 109 8.17 -31.08 -12.15
N MET A 110 7.20 -30.26 -12.54
CA MET A 110 7.42 -28.91 -13.04
C MET A 110 6.76 -27.90 -12.11
N TYR A 111 7.39 -26.73 -12.01
CA TYR A 111 6.94 -25.64 -11.13
C TYR A 111 6.93 -24.33 -11.90
N LEU A 112 5.85 -23.60 -11.73
CA LEU A 112 5.75 -22.19 -12.12
C LEU A 112 6.00 -21.36 -10.88
N SER A 113 6.96 -20.43 -10.95
CA SER A 113 7.31 -19.57 -9.83
C SER A 113 7.34 -18.11 -10.27
N SER A 114 6.87 -17.21 -9.43
CA SER A 114 6.98 -15.76 -9.63
C SER A 114 7.48 -15.08 -8.38
N THR A 115 8.20 -13.97 -8.57
CA THR A 115 8.68 -13.10 -7.49
C THR A 115 8.48 -11.66 -7.92
N ILE A 116 7.79 -10.88 -7.10
CA ILE A 116 7.64 -9.44 -7.31
C ILE A 116 8.72 -8.71 -6.52
N ILE A 117 9.47 -7.88 -7.21
CA ILE A 117 10.58 -7.09 -6.66
C ILE A 117 10.21 -5.61 -6.76
N ASP A 118 10.34 -4.88 -5.66
CA ASP A 118 10.23 -3.42 -5.63
C ASP A 118 11.45 -2.81 -6.31
N VAL A 119 11.22 -1.97 -7.31
CA VAL A 119 12.27 -1.36 -8.13
C VAL A 119 13.17 -0.44 -7.31
N LYS A 120 12.62 0.28 -6.34
CA LYS A 120 13.35 1.28 -5.56
C LYS A 120 14.24 0.66 -4.49
N THR A 121 13.77 -0.42 -3.86
CA THR A 121 14.44 -1.03 -2.70
C THR A 121 15.07 -2.39 -3.00
N ALA A 122 14.77 -2.99 -4.16
CA ALA A 122 15.09 -4.38 -4.53
C ALA A 122 14.54 -5.45 -3.55
N ASN A 123 13.60 -5.07 -2.70
CA ASN A 123 12.98 -6.01 -1.78
C ASN A 123 11.95 -6.89 -2.49
N VAL A 124 11.87 -8.14 -2.08
CA VAL A 124 10.81 -9.05 -2.49
C VAL A 124 9.53 -8.67 -1.77
N LEU A 125 8.50 -8.29 -2.53
CA LEU A 125 7.19 -7.89 -2.02
C LEU A 125 6.21 -9.06 -1.95
N SER A 126 6.31 -9.99 -2.91
CA SER A 126 5.44 -11.15 -3.01
C SER A 126 6.12 -12.25 -3.79
N SER A 127 5.73 -13.49 -3.54
CA SER A 127 6.12 -14.64 -4.36
C SER A 127 4.99 -15.67 -4.41
N ALA A 128 4.87 -16.35 -5.54
CA ALA A 128 3.94 -17.45 -5.72
C ALA A 128 4.64 -18.64 -6.37
N ARG A 129 4.11 -19.83 -6.15
CA ARG A 129 4.55 -21.05 -6.81
C ARG A 129 3.40 -22.02 -6.97
N GLU A 130 3.29 -22.62 -8.14
CA GLU A 130 2.36 -23.71 -8.45
C GLU A 130 3.12 -24.90 -9.07
N GLN A 131 2.66 -26.11 -8.79
CA GLN A 131 3.16 -27.33 -9.39
C GLN A 131 2.23 -27.75 -10.53
N PHE A 132 2.80 -28.21 -11.64
CA PHE A 132 2.07 -28.79 -12.75
C PHE A 132 2.80 -30.03 -13.29
N ASN A 133 2.10 -30.87 -14.06
CA ASN A 133 2.69 -32.10 -14.59
C ASN A 133 2.76 -32.09 -16.12
N SER A 134 1.93 -31.28 -16.77
CA SER A 134 1.88 -31.12 -18.24
C SER A 134 1.57 -29.70 -18.60
N LEU A 135 1.88 -29.29 -19.83
CA LEU A 135 1.53 -27.94 -20.33
C LEU A 135 0.01 -27.70 -20.35
N ASP A 136 -0.78 -28.76 -20.52
CA ASP A 136 -2.25 -28.68 -20.53
C ASP A 136 -2.79 -28.23 -19.16
N ASP A 137 -2.08 -28.53 -18.06
CA ASP A 137 -2.47 -28.13 -16.71
C ASP A 137 -2.32 -26.60 -16.51
N ILE A 138 -1.43 -25.93 -17.27
CA ILE A 138 -1.06 -24.52 -17.07
C ILE A 138 -2.27 -23.60 -17.21
N PHE A 139 -3.11 -23.82 -18.20
CA PHE A 139 -4.30 -22.98 -18.44
C PHE A 139 -5.22 -22.92 -17.21
N GLY A 140 -5.39 -24.05 -16.51
CA GLY A 140 -6.19 -24.10 -15.29
C GLY A 140 -5.52 -23.47 -14.07
N LEU A 141 -4.20 -23.29 -14.10
CA LEU A 141 -3.43 -22.78 -12.97
C LEU A 141 -3.16 -21.28 -13.05
N LEU A 142 -3.05 -20.69 -14.24
CA LEU A 142 -2.57 -19.32 -14.42
C LEU A 142 -3.40 -18.28 -13.71
N THR A 143 -4.73 -18.39 -13.71
CA THR A 143 -5.62 -17.47 -13.01
C THR A 143 -5.34 -17.45 -11.51
N ASN A 144 -5.22 -18.65 -10.89
CA ASN A 144 -4.89 -18.78 -9.48
C ASN A 144 -3.47 -18.32 -9.19
N PHE A 145 -2.52 -18.65 -10.05
CA PHE A 145 -1.13 -18.25 -9.93
C PHE A 145 -0.95 -16.73 -10.02
N ALA A 146 -1.60 -16.06 -10.98
CA ALA A 146 -1.59 -14.60 -11.10
C ALA A 146 -2.20 -13.94 -9.85
N THR A 147 -3.33 -14.46 -9.36
CA THR A 147 -3.97 -13.97 -8.13
C THR A 147 -3.03 -14.09 -6.93
N LYS A 148 -2.42 -15.25 -6.71
CA LYS A 148 -1.44 -15.46 -5.63
C LYS A 148 -0.21 -14.57 -5.77
N THR A 149 0.26 -14.36 -7.01
CA THR A 149 1.41 -13.49 -7.28
C THR A 149 1.19 -12.08 -6.74
N VAL A 150 0.00 -11.51 -6.95
CA VAL A 150 -0.32 -10.14 -6.50
C VAL A 150 -1.01 -10.06 -5.14
N GLU A 151 -1.29 -11.19 -4.50
CA GLU A 151 -1.95 -11.22 -3.18
C GLU A 151 -1.11 -10.53 -2.10
N GLY A 152 0.21 -10.72 -2.14
CA GLY A 152 1.16 -10.04 -1.26
C GLY A 152 1.22 -8.52 -1.42
N LEU A 153 0.69 -7.98 -2.54
CA LEU A 153 0.59 -6.54 -2.79
C LEU A 153 -0.66 -5.91 -2.19
N SER A 154 -1.59 -6.70 -1.69
CA SER A 154 -2.78 -6.18 -1.02
C SER A 154 -2.36 -5.39 0.22
N LEU A 155 -3.00 -4.23 0.41
CA LEU A 155 -2.78 -3.41 1.59
C LEU A 155 -3.18 -4.17 2.84
N LYS A 156 -2.37 -4.09 3.89
CA LYS A 156 -2.61 -4.75 5.18
C LYS A 156 -2.54 -3.76 6.32
N ILE A 157 -3.16 -4.11 7.44
CA ILE A 157 -2.97 -3.38 8.69
C ILE A 157 -1.49 -3.47 9.08
N GLY A 158 -0.90 -2.33 9.43
CA GLY A 158 0.53 -2.17 9.71
C GLY A 158 1.37 -1.68 8.54
N ASP A 159 0.86 -1.69 7.30
CA ASP A 159 1.55 -1.10 6.16
C ASP A 159 1.62 0.42 6.27
N ILE A 160 2.58 1.01 5.57
CA ILE A 160 2.67 2.48 5.46
C ILE A 160 1.70 2.95 4.38
N GLY A 161 0.80 3.85 4.76
CA GLY A 161 -0.13 4.48 3.84
C GLY A 161 0.50 5.64 3.04
N PRO A 162 -0.24 6.23 2.10
CA PRO A 162 0.26 7.28 1.21
C PRO A 162 0.62 8.59 1.93
N GLY A 163 0.01 8.84 3.08
CA GLY A 163 0.33 9.97 3.94
C GLY A 163 1.53 9.75 4.85
N GLY A 164 2.18 8.59 4.76
CA GLY A 164 3.28 8.19 5.64
C GLY A 164 2.82 7.69 7.01
N GLY A 165 1.51 7.61 7.24
CA GLY A 165 0.93 7.01 8.44
C GLY A 165 0.89 5.48 8.35
N ILE A 166 0.54 4.83 9.46
CA ILE A 166 0.39 3.37 9.53
C ILE A 166 -1.07 3.02 9.31
N VAL A 167 -1.35 2.09 8.39
CA VAL A 167 -2.70 1.61 8.12
C VAL A 167 -3.24 0.87 9.33
N PHE A 168 -4.36 1.33 9.87
CA PHE A 168 -4.98 0.72 11.06
C PHE A 168 -6.35 0.09 10.80
N TYR A 169 -7.00 0.43 9.69
CA TYR A 169 -8.30 -0.14 9.35
C TYR A 169 -8.51 -0.17 7.84
N ILE A 170 -9.17 -1.21 7.35
CA ILE A 170 -9.45 -1.44 5.93
C ILE A 170 -10.90 -1.89 5.81
N GLU A 171 -11.66 -1.22 4.93
CA GLU A 171 -13.05 -1.54 4.63
C GLU A 171 -13.29 -1.46 3.11
N GLY A 172 -13.45 -2.61 2.47
CA GLY A 172 -13.59 -2.70 1.01
C GLY A 172 -12.37 -2.13 0.29
N LYS A 173 -12.55 -1.07 -0.48
CA LYS A 173 -11.47 -0.33 -1.17
C LYS A 173 -11.02 0.94 -0.43
N LYS A 174 -11.45 1.12 0.80
CA LYS A 174 -11.09 2.26 1.64
C LYS A 174 -10.21 1.80 2.78
N ALA A 175 -9.14 2.52 3.03
CA ALA A 175 -8.24 2.29 4.16
C ALA A 175 -8.05 3.56 4.97
N TYR A 176 -7.63 3.40 6.21
CA TYR A 176 -7.38 4.48 7.14
C TYR A 176 -5.96 4.34 7.70
N GLU A 177 -5.24 5.45 7.72
CA GLU A 177 -3.88 5.51 8.28
C GLU A 177 -3.81 6.49 9.45
N VAL A 178 -2.92 6.23 10.39
CA VAL A 178 -2.68 7.04 11.58
C VAL A 178 -1.24 7.57 11.59
N SER A 179 -1.08 8.83 11.96
CA SER A 179 0.23 9.47 12.11
C SER A 179 1.01 8.93 13.30
N GLU A 180 2.29 9.24 13.39
CA GLU A 180 3.03 9.26 14.65
C GLU A 180 2.38 10.22 15.65
N ILE A 181 2.85 10.23 16.91
CA ILE A 181 2.42 11.21 17.91
C ILE A 181 2.91 12.59 17.45
N LEU A 182 1.98 13.50 17.21
CA LEU A 182 2.28 14.88 16.77
C LEU A 182 2.74 15.78 17.91
N GLY A 183 2.57 15.34 19.15
CA GLY A 183 2.85 16.09 20.37
C GLY A 183 1.73 15.91 21.38
N GLU A 184 1.75 16.73 22.42
CA GLU A 184 0.72 16.79 23.48
C GLU A 184 0.08 18.17 23.49
N ALA A 185 -1.23 18.22 23.69
CA ALA A 185 -1.99 19.47 23.68
C ALA A 185 -3.32 19.35 24.44
N ASN A 186 -3.97 20.48 24.71
CA ASN A 186 -5.39 20.50 25.09
C ASN A 186 -6.27 20.17 23.87
N TRP A 187 -7.53 19.83 24.11
CA TRP A 187 -8.44 19.30 23.10
C TRP A 187 -8.63 20.21 21.87
N GLU A 188 -8.81 21.52 22.05
CA GLU A 188 -8.96 22.46 20.93
C GLU A 188 -7.69 22.56 20.09
N THR A 189 -6.53 22.61 20.75
CA THR A 189 -5.24 22.60 20.09
C THR A 189 -5.01 21.27 19.38
N ALA A 190 -5.39 20.13 19.98
CA ALA A 190 -5.25 18.81 19.38
C ALA A 190 -6.01 18.70 18.06
N LYS A 191 -7.25 19.21 17.99
CA LYS A 191 -8.04 19.27 16.75
C LYS A 191 -7.32 20.11 15.68
N SER A 192 -6.76 21.25 16.08
CA SER A 192 -6.03 22.14 15.18
C SER A 192 -4.73 21.52 14.70
N MET A 193 -3.98 20.84 15.56
CA MET A 193 -2.76 20.09 15.21
C MET A 193 -3.05 19.02 14.18
N ALA A 194 -4.06 18.16 14.43
CA ALA A 194 -4.43 17.10 13.51
C ALA A 194 -4.87 17.66 12.14
N LYS A 195 -5.68 18.73 12.12
CA LYS A 195 -6.15 19.37 10.89
C LYS A 195 -5.02 20.07 10.11
N SER A 196 -4.01 20.59 10.79
CA SER A 196 -2.87 21.25 10.15
C SER A 196 -1.75 20.31 9.73
N PHE A 197 -1.80 19.06 10.15
CA PHE A 197 -0.81 18.04 9.75
C PHE A 197 -0.83 17.83 8.22
N ARG A 198 0.34 17.57 7.63
CA ARG A 198 0.54 17.47 6.17
C ARG A 198 1.35 16.23 5.80
N GLY A 199 1.17 15.13 6.53
CA GLY A 199 1.81 13.86 6.20
C GLY A 199 1.57 13.48 4.74
N GLY A 200 2.63 13.11 4.01
CA GLY A 200 2.57 12.82 2.58
C GLY A 200 2.10 13.96 1.67
N GLY A 201 2.05 15.22 2.19
CA GLY A 201 1.52 16.38 1.46
C GLY A 201 0.00 16.49 1.47
N TYR A 202 -0.72 15.60 2.15
CA TYR A 202 -2.18 15.61 2.24
C TYR A 202 -2.69 16.61 3.28
N ASN A 203 -3.91 17.13 3.07
CA ASN A 203 -4.54 18.14 3.92
C ASN A 203 -5.87 17.70 4.53
N ASP A 204 -6.18 16.40 4.44
CA ASP A 204 -7.41 15.76 4.89
C ASP A 204 -7.27 14.99 6.21
N TRP A 205 -6.19 15.26 6.94
CA TRP A 205 -5.95 14.71 8.27
C TRP A 205 -6.87 15.33 9.31
N TYR A 206 -7.32 14.54 10.29
CA TYR A 206 -8.19 14.97 11.38
C TYR A 206 -7.94 14.18 12.66
N LEU A 207 -8.42 14.71 13.79
CA LEU A 207 -8.36 14.03 15.07
C LEU A 207 -9.38 12.88 15.09
N PRO A 208 -8.97 11.63 15.40
CA PRO A 208 -9.85 10.46 15.33
C PRO A 208 -11.08 10.61 16.24
N THR A 209 -12.21 10.10 15.83
CA THR A 209 -13.36 9.90 16.72
C THR A 209 -13.02 8.88 17.81
N LYS A 210 -13.88 8.73 18.83
CA LYS A 210 -13.74 7.72 19.88
C LYS A 210 -13.56 6.31 19.29
N ASP A 211 -14.41 5.97 18.33
CA ASP A 211 -14.43 4.64 17.74
C ASP A 211 -13.24 4.40 16.83
N GLU A 212 -12.83 5.40 16.03
CA GLU A 212 -11.62 5.33 15.21
C GLU A 212 -10.35 5.21 16.06
N LEU A 213 -10.28 5.96 17.17
CA LEU A 213 -9.16 5.85 18.10
C LEU A 213 -9.07 4.45 18.72
N ASN A 214 -10.21 3.86 19.05
CA ASN A 214 -10.27 2.49 19.52
C ASN A 214 -9.81 1.47 18.46
N LEU A 215 -10.14 1.66 17.19
CA LEU A 215 -9.60 0.84 16.10
C LEU A 215 -8.08 0.96 15.99
N VAL A 216 -7.52 2.17 16.16
CA VAL A 216 -6.04 2.35 16.22
C VAL A 216 -5.45 1.54 17.38
N TYR A 217 -6.04 1.62 18.57
CA TYR A 217 -5.59 0.85 19.73
C TYR A 217 -5.65 -0.65 19.46
N GLN A 218 -6.80 -1.17 19.06
CA GLN A 218 -7.02 -2.62 18.87
C GLN A 218 -6.12 -3.21 17.78
N ASN A 219 -5.96 -2.49 16.68
CA ASN A 219 -5.31 -3.02 15.49
C ASN A 219 -3.80 -2.71 15.41
N LEU A 220 -3.31 -1.67 16.10
CA LEU A 220 -1.91 -1.31 16.07
C LEU A 220 -1.23 -1.34 17.44
N ARG A 221 -1.85 -0.77 18.48
CA ARG A 221 -1.20 -0.66 19.78
C ARG A 221 -1.20 -1.99 20.54
N LYS A 222 -2.35 -2.64 20.63
CA LYS A 222 -2.49 -3.94 21.30
C LYS A 222 -1.61 -5.04 20.69
N PRO A 223 -1.50 -5.16 19.36
CA PRO A 223 -0.52 -6.06 18.72
C PRO A 223 0.94 -5.61 18.82
N GLY A 224 1.23 -4.39 19.29
CA GLY A 224 2.60 -3.87 19.43
C GLY A 224 3.22 -3.29 18.17
N ILE A 225 2.42 -2.98 17.15
CA ILE A 225 2.88 -2.35 15.90
C ILE A 225 3.28 -0.89 16.14
N ILE A 226 2.54 -0.18 17.01
CA ILE A 226 2.91 1.16 17.48
C ILE A 226 3.18 1.15 18.98
N SER A 227 4.04 2.05 19.43
CA SER A 227 4.34 2.29 20.84
C SER A 227 3.54 3.46 21.41
N GLY A 228 3.59 3.62 22.72
CA GLY A 228 2.95 4.69 23.49
C GLY A 228 2.05 4.09 24.58
N ASN A 229 2.18 4.61 25.80
CA ASN A 229 1.39 4.18 26.98
C ASN A 229 0.66 5.38 27.58
N SER A 230 0.39 6.41 26.78
CA SER A 230 -0.22 7.64 27.22
C SER A 230 -1.68 7.72 26.80
N TRP A 231 -2.39 8.62 27.46
CA TRP A 231 -3.72 9.03 27.07
C TRP A 231 -3.70 9.80 25.76
N HIS A 232 -4.64 9.49 24.87
CA HIS A 232 -4.79 10.10 23.56
C HIS A 232 -6.15 10.78 23.42
N TRP A 233 -6.19 11.95 22.82
CA TRP A 233 -7.44 12.63 22.50
C TRP A 233 -8.21 11.97 21.37
N SER A 234 -9.54 11.90 21.54
CA SER A 234 -10.47 11.76 20.42
C SER A 234 -11.14 13.10 20.09
N SER A 235 -11.71 13.22 18.90
CA SER A 235 -12.56 14.35 18.52
C SER A 235 -13.97 14.28 19.07
N SER A 236 -14.37 13.13 19.63
CA SER A 236 -15.70 12.91 20.17
C SER A 236 -15.90 13.66 21.47
N GLN A 237 -16.82 14.62 21.45
CA GLN A 237 -17.19 15.37 22.61
C GLN A 237 -18.16 14.53 23.46
N TYR A 238 -17.97 14.51 24.77
CA TYR A 238 -18.94 13.94 25.72
C TYR A 238 -19.94 15.00 26.18
N ASP A 239 -19.45 16.11 26.70
CA ASP A 239 -20.27 17.25 27.13
C ASP A 239 -19.57 18.60 26.84
N LYS A 240 -20.08 19.68 27.39
CA LYS A 240 -19.51 21.03 27.22
C LYS A 240 -18.05 21.12 27.67
N TYR A 241 -17.64 20.37 28.68
CA TYR A 241 -16.34 20.46 29.34
C TYR A 241 -15.43 19.29 29.03
N ASN A 242 -15.99 18.13 28.65
CA ASN A 242 -15.30 16.86 28.53
C ASN A 242 -15.33 16.32 27.08
N SER A 243 -14.29 15.60 26.73
CA SER A 243 -14.17 14.86 25.48
C SER A 243 -13.61 13.46 25.76
N TRP A 244 -13.93 12.51 24.92
CA TRP A 244 -13.41 11.15 25.05
C TRP A 244 -11.91 11.10 24.88
N VAL A 245 -11.25 10.36 25.74
CA VAL A 245 -9.84 10.01 25.71
C VAL A 245 -9.67 8.50 25.76
N GLN A 246 -8.52 7.99 25.32
CA GLN A 246 -8.20 6.58 25.42
C GLN A 246 -6.79 6.38 25.95
N ASP A 247 -6.63 5.53 26.96
CA ASP A 247 -5.35 5.08 27.47
C ASP A 247 -4.79 3.99 26.55
N PHE A 248 -3.62 4.23 25.98
CA PHE A 248 -2.94 3.26 25.14
C PHE A 248 -2.09 2.27 25.95
N SER A 249 -2.09 2.34 27.29
CA SER A 249 -1.50 1.30 28.12
C SER A 249 -2.39 0.05 28.23
N ASP A 250 -3.70 0.23 28.40
CA ASP A 250 -4.68 -0.82 28.63
C ASP A 250 -5.91 -0.78 27.69
N GLY A 251 -6.09 0.32 26.94
CA GLY A 251 -7.19 0.52 26.01
C GLY A 251 -8.44 1.11 26.63
N ASN A 252 -8.42 1.50 27.91
CA ASN A 252 -9.54 2.09 28.58
C ASN A 252 -9.94 3.43 27.93
N GLN A 253 -11.24 3.61 27.71
CA GLN A 253 -11.81 4.86 27.23
C GLN A 253 -12.54 5.56 28.37
N ASP A 254 -12.11 6.78 28.69
CA ASP A 254 -12.68 7.55 29.77
C ASP A 254 -13.41 8.81 29.24
N PHE A 255 -14.50 9.14 29.94
CA PHE A 255 -15.30 10.38 29.74
C PHE A 255 -15.76 10.95 31.07
N ASP A 256 -15.53 10.22 32.17
CA ASP A 256 -16.21 10.47 33.44
C ASP A 256 -15.34 11.26 34.41
N GLY A 257 -15.47 12.58 34.38
CA GLY A 257 -15.27 13.48 35.49
C GLY A 257 -14.00 13.42 36.36
N ASN A 258 -13.15 12.46 36.16
CA ASN A 258 -11.92 12.20 36.92
C ASN A 258 -10.75 13.12 36.55
N GLN A 259 -11.02 14.37 36.13
CA GLN A 259 -10.04 15.36 35.68
C GLN A 259 -9.26 14.98 34.40
N LEU A 260 -9.27 13.73 33.98
CA LEU A 260 -8.53 13.23 32.81
C LEU A 260 -9.18 13.64 31.49
N SER A 261 -10.49 13.67 31.42
CA SER A 261 -11.24 13.96 30.18
C SER A 261 -11.55 15.45 29.96
N TYR A 262 -11.14 16.34 30.89
CA TYR A 262 -11.32 17.78 30.70
C TYR A 262 -10.59 18.29 29.47
N LYS A 263 -11.28 19.01 28.59
CA LYS A 263 -10.75 19.61 27.37
C LYS A 263 -9.49 20.51 27.58
N ARG A 264 -9.24 20.90 28.85
CA ARG A 264 -8.03 21.64 29.25
C ARG A 264 -6.85 20.75 29.59
N GLY A 265 -7.07 19.44 29.77
CA GLY A 265 -6.00 18.45 29.98
C GLY A 265 -5.06 18.40 28.78
N THR A 266 -3.85 17.93 28.99
CA THR A 266 -2.82 17.79 27.95
C THR A 266 -2.57 16.30 27.70
N TYR A 267 -2.90 15.84 26.50
CA TYR A 267 -2.75 14.44 26.10
C TYR A 267 -2.18 14.32 24.70
N SER A 268 -1.70 13.14 24.38
CA SER A 268 -1.09 12.82 23.09
C SER A 268 -2.07 13.00 21.93
N VAL A 269 -1.56 13.50 20.83
CA VAL A 269 -2.30 13.77 19.60
C VAL A 269 -1.79 12.89 18.49
N ARG A 270 -2.68 12.13 17.87
CA ARG A 270 -2.46 11.47 16.57
C ARG A 270 -3.51 11.98 15.60
N ALA A 271 -3.12 12.16 14.35
CA ALA A 271 -4.05 12.44 13.27
C ALA A 271 -4.32 11.15 12.48
N ILE A 272 -5.51 11.06 11.91
CA ILE A 272 -5.87 9.99 10.97
C ILE A 272 -6.38 10.59 9.67
N ARG A 273 -6.34 9.80 8.61
CA ARG A 273 -7.02 10.11 7.34
C ARG A 273 -7.47 8.83 6.65
N ALA A 274 -8.46 8.96 5.77
CA ALA A 274 -8.93 7.89 4.92
C ALA A 274 -8.42 8.05 3.48
N PHE A 275 -8.22 6.95 2.77
CA PHE A 275 -7.85 6.94 1.36
C PHE A 275 -8.41 5.70 0.64
N ASN A 276 -8.56 5.78 -0.68
CA ASN A 276 -8.90 4.62 -1.51
C ASN A 276 -7.61 3.98 -2.06
N TYR A 277 -7.59 2.66 -2.24
CA TYR A 277 -6.44 1.90 -2.73
C TYR A 277 -6.89 0.80 -3.70
#